data_d2766e8da179e9a3b7e791bae7a29340
#
_entry.id   d2766e8da179e9a3b7e791bae7a29340
#
_cell.length_a   1.000
_cell.length_b   1.000
_cell.length_c   1.000
_cell.angle_alpha   90.00
_cell.angle_beta   90.00
_cell.angle_gamma   90.00
#
_symmetry.space_group_name_H-M   'P 1'
#
loop_
_entity.id
_entity.type
_entity.pdbx_description
1 polymer ?
#
loop_
_entity_poly.entity_id
_entity_poly.type
_entity_poly.pdbx_seq_one_letter_code
_entity_poly.pdbx_strand_id
1 'polypeptide(L)'
;MEIKHLIENTELTLTQIAALTGGSYKRVWKVWKTYSAEYRRQRKTRSYQLSNLGDKNPMMGKFGADHRYFKGVVSDNKGYLMRLKPAWYTGRKASKHVFEHSIVVCEGLGITEVPKGWCVHHCDHNPHNNVFDNLVMLTTGDHNRLHRYMTDVGVTTMPKGSTLKWVEAHGTPWRG
;
A
#
# COMPACT_ATOMS: atom_id res chain seq x y z
N MET A 1 21.40 42.52 8.67
CA MET A 1 21.91 41.18 9.08
C MET A 1 22.49 40.51 7.85
N GLU A 2 23.72 39.98 7.92
CA GLU A 2 24.42 39.45 6.76
C GLU A 2 23.90 38.05 6.39
N ILE A 3 23.68 37.80 5.09
CA ILE A 3 23.14 36.51 4.63
C ILE A 3 24.00 35.32 5.06
N LYS A 4 25.35 35.47 5.02
CA LYS A 4 26.27 34.43 5.48
C LYS A 4 26.06 34.07 6.95
N HIS A 5 25.97 35.10 7.81
CA HIS A 5 25.74 34.89 9.24
C HIS A 5 24.46 34.09 9.51
N LEU A 6 23.37 34.39 8.80
CA LEU A 6 22.12 33.65 8.93
C LEU A 6 22.24 32.20 8.43
N ILE A 7 22.99 31.98 7.35
CA ILE A 7 23.23 30.62 6.85
C ILE A 7 24.04 29.79 7.85
N GLU A 8 25.03 30.36 8.49
CA GLU A 8 25.96 29.61 9.36
C GLU A 8 25.43 29.40 10.78
N ASN A 9 24.68 30.39 11.30
CA ASN A 9 24.32 30.44 12.71
C ASN A 9 22.82 30.22 12.99
N THR A 10 22.02 29.93 11.98
CA THR A 10 20.59 29.64 12.17
C THR A 10 20.14 28.42 11.38
N GLU A 11 19.00 27.86 11.75
CA GLU A 11 18.35 26.77 11.00
C GLU A 11 17.29 27.27 10.01
N LEU A 12 17.27 28.57 9.73
CA LEU A 12 16.32 29.17 8.81
C LEU A 12 16.50 28.62 7.38
N THR A 13 15.41 28.37 6.69
CA THR A 13 15.45 28.02 5.26
C THR A 13 15.93 29.20 4.43
N LEU A 14 16.45 28.95 3.22
CA LEU A 14 16.89 30.02 2.33
C LEU A 14 15.76 31.02 2.00
N THR A 15 14.51 30.55 1.97
CA THR A 15 13.32 31.40 1.78
C THR A 15 13.08 32.31 2.98
N GLN A 16 13.18 31.78 4.20
CA GLN A 16 13.06 32.57 5.44
C GLN A 16 14.20 33.60 5.56
N ILE A 17 15.42 33.22 5.19
CA ILE A 17 16.56 34.14 5.15
C ILE A 17 16.31 35.28 4.13
N ALA A 18 15.76 34.97 2.96
CA ALA A 18 15.40 35.95 1.96
C ALA A 18 14.35 36.96 2.50
N ALA A 19 13.32 36.45 3.17
CA ALA A 19 12.28 37.25 3.79
C ALA A 19 12.84 38.17 4.88
N LEU A 20 13.68 37.63 5.78
CA LEU A 20 14.31 38.41 6.87
C LEU A 20 15.30 39.50 6.41
N THR A 21 16.01 39.23 5.29
CA THR A 21 16.99 40.17 4.75
C THR A 21 16.40 41.19 3.77
N GLY A 22 15.08 41.10 3.51
CA GLY A 22 14.41 41.94 2.50
C GLY A 22 14.93 41.73 1.08
N GLY A 23 15.63 40.60 0.85
CA GLY A 23 16.26 40.27 -0.43
C GLY A 23 15.52 39.19 -1.22
N SER A 24 15.84 39.07 -2.50
CA SER A 24 15.31 37.99 -3.33
C SER A 24 15.95 36.66 -2.96
N TYR A 25 15.18 35.55 -3.08
CA TYR A 25 15.69 34.17 -2.95
C TYR A 25 16.95 33.94 -3.81
N LYS A 26 17.01 34.52 -5.01
CA LYS A 26 18.14 34.40 -5.94
C LYS A 26 19.45 34.96 -5.35
N ARG A 27 19.36 36.05 -4.53
CA ARG A 27 20.52 36.64 -3.84
C ARG A 27 21.04 35.67 -2.76
N VAL A 28 20.16 35.16 -1.93
CA VAL A 28 20.52 34.18 -0.89
C VAL A 28 21.08 32.88 -1.51
N TRP A 29 20.49 32.41 -2.58
CA TRP A 29 20.92 31.20 -3.29
C TRP A 29 22.31 31.34 -3.93
N LYS A 30 22.66 32.53 -4.43
CA LYS A 30 24.05 32.81 -4.92
C LYS A 30 25.07 32.66 -3.79
N VAL A 31 24.79 33.21 -2.60
CA VAL A 31 25.65 33.04 -1.41
C VAL A 31 25.69 31.57 -0.99
N TRP A 32 24.54 30.89 -0.96
CA TRP A 32 24.44 29.46 -0.65
C TRP A 32 25.31 28.57 -1.57
N LYS A 33 25.41 28.89 -2.83
CA LYS A 33 26.26 28.15 -3.78
C LYS A 33 27.77 28.29 -3.52
N THR A 34 28.20 29.27 -2.77
CA THR A 34 29.64 29.44 -2.43
C THR A 34 30.10 28.42 -1.39
N TYR A 35 29.19 27.79 -0.65
CA TYR A 35 29.53 26.75 0.32
C TYR A 35 29.83 25.40 -0.36
N SER A 36 30.67 24.56 0.29
CA SER A 36 31.00 23.22 -0.21
C SER A 36 29.75 22.36 -0.38
N ALA A 37 29.82 21.38 -1.26
CA ALA A 37 28.72 20.44 -1.46
C ALA A 37 28.40 19.65 -0.19
N GLU A 38 29.42 19.34 0.60
CA GLU A 38 29.28 18.64 1.87
C GLU A 38 28.55 19.47 2.93
N TYR A 39 28.97 20.72 3.14
CA TYR A 39 28.28 21.67 4.05
C TYR A 39 26.81 21.80 3.68
N ARG A 40 26.52 21.98 2.39
CA ARG A 40 25.13 22.10 1.89
C ARG A 40 24.31 20.86 2.15
N ARG A 41 24.91 19.67 2.05
CA ARG A 41 24.25 18.38 2.34
C ARG A 41 23.95 18.26 3.84
N GLN A 42 24.92 18.48 4.68
CA GLN A 42 24.80 18.41 6.13
C GLN A 42 23.71 19.36 6.65
N ARG A 43 23.71 20.61 6.20
CA ARG A 43 22.73 21.61 6.60
C ARG A 43 21.32 21.26 6.14
N LYS A 44 21.14 20.73 4.93
CA LYS A 44 19.84 20.22 4.46
C LYS A 44 19.33 19.07 5.32
N THR A 45 20.21 18.12 5.64
CA THR A 45 19.85 16.96 6.48
C THR A 45 19.41 17.43 7.86
N ARG A 46 20.17 18.34 8.48
CA ARG A 46 19.84 18.90 9.80
C ARG A 46 18.53 19.68 9.78
N SER A 47 18.34 20.57 8.81
CA SER A 47 17.09 21.32 8.65
C SER A 47 15.89 20.41 8.43
N TYR A 48 16.03 19.35 7.61
CA TYR A 48 14.98 18.35 7.41
C TYR A 48 14.68 17.57 8.69
N GLN A 49 15.71 17.16 9.44
CA GLN A 49 15.53 16.47 10.72
C GLN A 49 14.77 17.34 11.72
N LEU A 50 15.17 18.62 11.86
CA LEU A 50 14.51 19.54 12.80
C LEU A 50 13.07 19.86 12.42
N SER A 51 12.77 19.98 11.12
CA SER A 51 11.41 20.27 10.65
C SER A 51 10.44 19.09 10.76
N ASN A 52 10.98 17.87 10.88
CA ASN A 52 10.19 16.63 10.96
C ASN A 52 10.29 15.93 12.32
N LEU A 53 10.83 16.61 13.33
CA LEU A 53 11.00 16.04 14.68
C LEU A 53 9.77 16.33 15.52
N GLY A 54 9.24 15.28 16.15
CA GLY A 54 8.16 15.38 17.12
C GLY A 54 6.92 16.08 16.56
N ASP A 55 6.36 16.98 17.35
CA ASP A 55 5.16 17.77 17.06
C ASP A 55 5.27 18.70 15.84
N LYS A 56 6.50 19.01 15.40
CA LYS A 56 6.75 19.76 14.16
C LYS A 56 6.52 18.93 12.89
N ASN A 57 6.45 17.61 13.01
CA ASN A 57 6.14 16.74 11.88
C ASN A 57 4.61 16.79 11.61
N PRO A 58 4.15 17.37 10.47
CA PRO A 58 2.72 17.48 10.18
C PRO A 58 2.04 16.12 10.02
N MET A 59 2.82 15.05 9.93
CA MET A 59 2.34 13.66 9.80
C MET A 59 2.46 12.87 11.11
N MET A 60 3.00 13.47 12.18
CA MET A 60 3.13 12.79 13.47
C MET A 60 1.75 12.49 14.06
N GLY A 61 1.57 11.24 14.51
CA GLY A 61 0.29 10.79 15.07
C GLY A 61 -0.83 10.57 14.05
N LYS A 62 -0.58 10.82 12.75
CA LYS A 62 -1.57 10.56 11.69
C LYS A 62 -1.36 9.16 11.10
N PHE A 63 -2.32 8.28 11.36
CA PHE A 63 -2.33 6.91 10.88
C PHE A 63 -3.62 6.60 10.11
N GLY A 64 -3.58 5.60 9.25
CA GLY A 64 -4.77 5.20 8.51
C GLY A 64 -5.35 6.36 7.70
N ALA A 65 -6.66 6.58 7.82
CA ALA A 65 -7.41 7.58 7.06
C ALA A 65 -6.94 9.03 7.28
N ASP A 66 -6.35 9.33 8.43
CA ASP A 66 -5.86 10.68 8.76
C ASP A 66 -4.53 11.02 8.07
N HIS A 67 -3.86 10.02 7.51
CA HIS A 67 -2.61 10.24 6.81
C HIS A 67 -2.87 10.69 5.36
N ARG A 68 -2.36 11.89 4.96
CA ARG A 68 -2.61 12.49 3.63
C ARG A 68 -2.30 11.59 2.42
N TYR A 69 -1.42 10.60 2.59
CA TYR A 69 -1.06 9.63 1.55
C TYR A 69 -1.75 8.28 1.75
N PHE A 70 -2.64 8.18 2.74
CA PHE A 70 -3.41 6.96 2.95
C PHE A 70 -4.49 6.85 1.88
N LYS A 71 -4.40 5.83 1.07
CA LYS A 71 -5.38 5.55 0.01
C LYS A 71 -6.39 4.48 0.43
N GLY A 72 -6.36 4.03 1.69
CA GLY A 72 -7.24 3.01 2.25
C GLY A 72 -7.14 1.69 1.51
N VAL A 73 -7.81 1.64 0.39
CA VAL A 73 -7.77 0.55 -0.57
C VAL A 73 -6.94 1.00 -1.77
N VAL A 74 -6.01 0.18 -2.22
CA VAL A 74 -5.26 0.36 -3.48
C VAL A 74 -5.61 -0.79 -4.41
N SER A 75 -5.55 -0.58 -5.73
CA SER A 75 -5.70 -1.65 -6.70
C SER A 75 -4.35 -2.08 -7.28
N ASP A 76 -4.22 -3.37 -7.60
CA ASP A 76 -3.10 -3.84 -8.39
C ASP A 76 -3.31 -3.58 -9.90
N ASN A 77 -2.35 -3.98 -10.74
CA ASN A 77 -2.41 -3.80 -12.20
C ASN A 77 -3.53 -4.61 -12.88
N LYS A 78 -4.13 -5.57 -12.17
CA LYS A 78 -5.23 -6.41 -12.64
C LYS A 78 -6.59 -5.96 -12.08
N GLY A 79 -6.62 -4.87 -11.32
CA GLY A 79 -7.83 -4.33 -10.72
C GLY A 79 -8.22 -4.97 -9.38
N TYR A 80 -7.43 -5.90 -8.82
CA TYR A 80 -7.73 -6.45 -7.51
C TYR A 80 -7.51 -5.44 -6.39
N LEU A 81 -8.47 -5.35 -5.48
CA LEU A 81 -8.40 -4.45 -4.33
C LEU A 81 -7.43 -5.01 -3.27
N MET A 82 -6.59 -4.13 -2.74
CA MET A 82 -5.65 -4.45 -1.66
C MET A 82 -5.84 -3.49 -0.49
N ARG A 83 -5.73 -4.01 0.73
CA ARG A 83 -5.80 -3.26 1.99
C ARG A 83 -4.50 -3.41 2.78
N LEU A 84 -4.28 -2.54 3.75
CA LEU A 84 -3.21 -2.71 4.73
C LEU A 84 -3.37 -4.09 5.40
N LYS A 85 -2.24 -4.80 5.52
CA LYS A 85 -2.20 -6.13 6.11
C LYS A 85 -2.62 -6.07 7.58
N PRO A 86 -3.69 -6.78 7.99
CA PRO A 86 -4.05 -6.89 9.39
C PRO A 86 -2.94 -7.59 10.20
N ALA A 87 -2.83 -7.27 11.49
CA ALA A 87 -1.80 -7.82 12.36
C ALA A 87 -1.86 -9.37 12.48
N TRP A 88 -3.06 -9.94 12.38
CA TRP A 88 -3.28 -11.38 12.45
C TRP A 88 -2.93 -12.12 11.15
N TYR A 89 -2.83 -11.43 10.00
CA TYR A 89 -2.58 -12.07 8.71
C TYR A 89 -1.08 -12.35 8.55
N THR A 90 -0.70 -13.62 8.40
CA THR A 90 0.71 -14.07 8.37
C THR A 90 1.29 -14.18 6.95
N GLY A 91 0.44 -14.23 5.93
CA GLY A 91 0.86 -14.32 4.53
C GLY A 91 1.48 -13.03 3.96
N ARG A 92 2.01 -13.11 2.73
CA ARG A 92 2.68 -11.98 2.03
C ARG A 92 3.67 -11.24 2.92
N LYS A 93 4.66 -11.94 3.48
CA LYS A 93 5.61 -11.41 4.47
C LYS A 93 6.29 -10.11 4.06
N ALA A 94 6.66 -9.97 2.78
CA ALA A 94 7.38 -8.80 2.26
C ALA A 94 6.46 -7.60 1.89
N SER A 95 5.13 -7.73 2.01
CA SER A 95 4.19 -6.68 1.61
C SER A 95 3.45 -6.08 2.80
N LYS A 96 3.26 -4.77 2.78
CA LYS A 96 2.37 -4.06 3.72
C LYS A 96 0.89 -4.18 3.31
N HIS A 97 0.61 -4.59 2.07
CA HIS A 97 -0.74 -4.72 1.54
C HIS A 97 -1.04 -6.17 1.17
N VAL A 98 -2.27 -6.58 1.38
CA VAL A 98 -2.82 -7.90 1.08
C VAL A 98 -4.08 -7.73 0.27
N PHE A 99 -4.37 -8.66 -0.63
CA PHE A 99 -5.62 -8.66 -1.38
C PHE A 99 -6.81 -8.74 -0.42
N GLU A 100 -7.81 -7.89 -0.64
CA GLU A 100 -9.00 -7.81 0.20
C GLU A 100 -9.76 -9.15 0.22
N HIS A 101 -9.92 -9.80 -0.94
CA HIS A 101 -10.53 -11.13 -1.02
C HIS A 101 -9.82 -12.18 -0.15
N SER A 102 -8.47 -12.09 -0.03
CA SER A 102 -7.71 -13.01 0.82
C SER A 102 -7.98 -12.76 2.30
N ILE A 103 -8.13 -11.51 2.72
CA ILE A 103 -8.50 -11.15 4.09
C ILE A 103 -9.89 -11.71 4.40
N VAL A 104 -10.88 -11.42 3.54
CA VAL A 104 -12.28 -11.83 3.74
C VAL A 104 -12.41 -13.36 3.81
N VAL A 105 -11.73 -14.09 2.93
CA VAL A 105 -11.77 -15.57 2.97
C VAL A 105 -11.08 -16.10 4.22
N CYS A 106 -9.94 -15.55 4.61
CA CYS A 106 -9.25 -15.99 5.82
C CYS A 106 -10.06 -15.72 7.08
N GLU A 107 -10.71 -14.57 7.19
CA GLU A 107 -11.64 -14.26 8.29
C GLU A 107 -12.83 -15.24 8.32
N GLY A 108 -13.45 -15.50 7.17
CA GLY A 108 -14.59 -16.40 7.06
C GLY A 108 -14.27 -17.87 7.34
N LEU A 109 -13.02 -18.30 7.10
CA LEU A 109 -12.56 -19.68 7.35
C LEU A 109 -11.78 -19.84 8.66
N GLY A 110 -11.53 -18.75 9.41
CA GLY A 110 -10.76 -18.80 10.65
C GLY A 110 -9.28 -19.13 10.48
N ILE A 111 -8.67 -18.80 9.32
CA ILE A 111 -7.26 -19.05 9.00
C ILE A 111 -6.46 -17.74 8.90
N THR A 112 -5.15 -17.82 9.10
CA THR A 112 -4.29 -16.62 9.14
C THR A 112 -3.64 -16.25 7.81
N GLU A 113 -3.72 -17.14 6.81
CA GLU A 113 -3.23 -16.89 5.45
C GLU A 113 -3.85 -17.85 4.44
N VAL A 114 -3.87 -17.47 3.18
CA VAL A 114 -4.20 -18.42 2.09
C VAL A 114 -2.99 -19.34 1.92
N PRO A 115 -3.17 -20.68 2.09
CA PRO A 115 -2.06 -21.62 2.04
C PRO A 115 -1.36 -21.65 0.68
N LYS A 116 -0.09 -22.05 0.67
CA LYS A 116 0.67 -22.20 -0.56
C LYS A 116 0.00 -23.21 -1.51
N GLY A 117 -0.16 -22.84 -2.76
CA GLY A 117 -0.83 -23.66 -3.77
C GLY A 117 -2.34 -23.46 -3.85
N TRP A 118 -2.90 -22.61 -2.97
CA TRP A 118 -4.30 -22.20 -2.99
C TRP A 118 -4.45 -20.76 -3.48
N CYS A 119 -5.62 -20.45 -4.03
CA CYS A 119 -6.01 -19.11 -4.46
C CYS A 119 -7.49 -18.88 -4.18
N VAL A 120 -7.90 -17.62 -4.19
CA VAL A 120 -9.31 -17.23 -4.03
C VAL A 120 -9.89 -16.94 -5.41
N HIS A 121 -11.03 -17.55 -5.70
CA HIS A 121 -11.81 -17.38 -6.90
C HIS A 121 -13.04 -16.50 -6.64
N HIS A 122 -13.31 -15.54 -7.52
CA HIS A 122 -14.54 -14.74 -7.53
C HIS A 122 -15.57 -15.44 -8.41
N CYS A 123 -16.68 -15.89 -7.82
CA CYS A 123 -17.71 -16.64 -8.52
C CYS A 123 -18.40 -15.85 -9.64
N ASP A 124 -18.48 -14.52 -9.50
CA ASP A 124 -19.02 -13.59 -10.49
C ASP A 124 -17.96 -13.00 -11.44
N HIS A 125 -16.69 -13.42 -11.31
CA HIS A 125 -15.55 -12.86 -12.04
C HIS A 125 -15.31 -11.34 -11.84
N ASN A 126 -15.95 -10.73 -10.85
CA ASN A 126 -15.74 -9.32 -10.51
C ASN A 126 -14.71 -9.18 -9.38
N PRO A 127 -13.48 -8.70 -9.65
CA PRO A 127 -12.42 -8.59 -8.66
C PRO A 127 -12.71 -7.54 -7.56
N HIS A 128 -13.76 -6.74 -7.72
CA HIS A 128 -14.21 -5.76 -6.73
C HIS A 128 -15.27 -6.31 -5.77
N ASN A 129 -15.92 -7.43 -6.10
CA ASN A 129 -16.94 -8.04 -5.26
C ASN A 129 -16.30 -9.04 -4.27
N ASN A 130 -15.77 -8.51 -3.19
CA ASN A 130 -15.06 -9.26 -2.17
C ASN A 130 -15.97 -9.74 -1.02
N VAL A 131 -17.29 -9.84 -1.23
CA VAL A 131 -18.18 -10.44 -0.22
C VAL A 131 -17.89 -11.95 -0.08
N PHE A 132 -17.90 -12.48 1.15
CA PHE A 132 -17.54 -13.88 1.42
C PHE A 132 -18.37 -14.89 0.61
N ASP A 133 -19.65 -14.59 0.37
CA ASP A 133 -20.54 -15.44 -0.41
C ASP A 133 -20.24 -15.49 -1.92
N ASN A 134 -19.40 -14.58 -2.41
CA ASN A 134 -18.89 -14.59 -3.78
C ASN A 134 -17.51 -15.25 -3.92
N LEU A 135 -16.89 -15.66 -2.82
CA LEU A 135 -15.51 -16.11 -2.80
C LEU A 135 -15.41 -17.60 -2.47
N VAL A 136 -14.57 -18.31 -3.23
CA VAL A 136 -14.26 -19.74 -2.99
C VAL A 136 -12.75 -19.93 -3.00
N MET A 137 -12.22 -20.66 -2.03
CA MET A 137 -10.81 -21.03 -1.97
C MET A 137 -10.60 -22.35 -2.73
N LEU A 138 -9.71 -22.31 -3.72
CA LEU A 138 -9.40 -23.43 -4.61
C LEU A 138 -7.90 -23.68 -4.66
N THR A 139 -7.48 -24.90 -4.99
CA THR A 139 -6.11 -25.10 -5.44
C THR A 139 -5.89 -24.35 -6.75
N THR A 140 -4.66 -23.92 -7.03
CA THR A 140 -4.32 -23.26 -8.31
C THR A 140 -4.65 -24.16 -9.50
N GLY A 141 -4.48 -25.49 -9.36
CA GLY A 141 -4.83 -26.47 -10.38
C GLY A 141 -6.35 -26.53 -10.63
N ASP A 142 -7.15 -26.56 -9.56
CA ASP A 142 -8.61 -26.60 -9.66
C ASP A 142 -9.17 -25.29 -10.21
N HIS A 143 -8.60 -24.16 -9.83
CA HIS A 143 -8.97 -22.86 -10.39
C HIS A 143 -8.82 -22.82 -11.91
N ASN A 144 -7.70 -23.32 -12.44
CA ASN A 144 -7.48 -23.39 -13.89
C ASN A 144 -8.43 -24.38 -14.58
N ARG A 145 -8.71 -25.54 -13.94
CA ARG A 145 -9.65 -26.52 -14.44
C ARG A 145 -11.09 -25.99 -14.45
N LEU A 146 -11.49 -25.28 -13.41
CA LEU A 146 -12.79 -24.66 -13.31
C LEU A 146 -13.00 -23.64 -14.44
N HIS A 147 -12.04 -22.75 -14.68
CA HIS A 147 -12.13 -21.77 -15.77
C HIS A 147 -12.24 -22.45 -17.15
N ARG A 148 -11.48 -23.55 -17.37
CA ARG A 148 -11.61 -24.33 -18.61
C ARG A 148 -13.00 -24.93 -18.73
N TYR A 149 -13.50 -25.59 -17.69
CA TYR A 149 -14.87 -26.12 -17.66
C TYR A 149 -15.91 -25.06 -17.96
N MET A 150 -15.83 -23.90 -17.32
CA MET A 150 -16.74 -22.79 -17.55
C MET A 150 -16.73 -22.33 -19.02
N THR A 151 -15.54 -22.28 -19.63
CA THR A 151 -15.37 -21.95 -21.05
C THR A 151 -16.02 -23.02 -21.93
N ASP A 152 -15.79 -24.29 -21.65
CA ASP A 152 -16.32 -25.43 -22.43
C ASP A 152 -17.85 -25.50 -22.40
N VAL A 153 -18.48 -25.13 -21.26
CA VAL A 153 -19.93 -25.10 -21.11
C VAL A 153 -20.55 -23.72 -21.48
N GLY A 154 -19.73 -22.75 -21.87
CA GLY A 154 -20.20 -21.45 -22.33
C GLY A 154 -20.73 -20.51 -21.23
N VAL A 155 -20.31 -20.70 -19.98
CA VAL A 155 -20.70 -19.83 -18.86
C VAL A 155 -19.53 -18.92 -18.42
N THR A 156 -19.83 -17.68 -18.08
CA THR A 156 -18.84 -16.69 -17.63
C THR A 156 -18.79 -16.59 -16.09
N THR A 157 -19.85 -16.96 -15.41
CA THR A 157 -19.97 -16.90 -13.94
C THR A 157 -20.59 -18.19 -13.42
N MET A 158 -20.23 -18.58 -12.19
CA MET A 158 -20.80 -19.74 -11.53
C MET A 158 -21.05 -19.43 -10.05
N PRO A 159 -22.31 -19.46 -9.58
CA PRO A 159 -22.64 -19.20 -8.19
C PRO A 159 -21.84 -20.08 -7.22
N LYS A 160 -21.52 -19.57 -6.03
CA LYS A 160 -20.70 -20.25 -5.01
C LYS A 160 -21.13 -21.70 -4.76
N GLY A 161 -22.43 -21.93 -4.59
CA GLY A 161 -22.94 -23.29 -4.37
C GLY A 161 -22.65 -24.25 -5.52
N SER A 162 -22.75 -23.79 -6.77
CA SER A 162 -22.42 -24.61 -7.97
C SER A 162 -20.90 -24.81 -8.09
N THR A 163 -20.11 -23.79 -7.78
CA THR A 163 -18.64 -23.86 -7.74
C THR A 163 -18.19 -24.90 -6.71
N LEU A 164 -18.76 -24.89 -5.50
CA LEU A 164 -18.43 -25.87 -4.46
C LEU A 164 -18.80 -27.30 -4.86
N LYS A 165 -19.99 -27.51 -5.45
CA LYS A 165 -20.40 -28.83 -5.98
C LYS A 165 -19.45 -29.30 -7.07
N TRP A 166 -19.02 -28.40 -7.96
CA TRP A 166 -18.06 -28.78 -8.99
C TRP A 166 -16.72 -29.19 -8.37
N VAL A 167 -16.25 -28.47 -7.34
CA VAL A 167 -15.00 -28.78 -6.61
C VAL A 167 -15.11 -30.12 -5.89
N GLU A 168 -16.23 -30.41 -5.25
CA GLU A 168 -16.46 -31.70 -4.61
C GLU A 168 -16.41 -32.86 -5.60
N ALA A 169 -16.94 -32.66 -6.82
CA ALA A 169 -16.99 -33.68 -7.85
C ALA A 169 -15.69 -33.88 -8.62
N HIS A 170 -14.90 -32.78 -8.83
CA HIS A 170 -13.79 -32.79 -9.78
C HIS A 170 -12.48 -32.25 -9.20
N GLY A 171 -12.49 -31.66 -8.01
CA GLY A 171 -11.37 -30.95 -7.43
C GLY A 171 -10.97 -31.43 -6.03
N THR A 172 -10.22 -30.58 -5.35
CA THR A 172 -9.80 -30.77 -3.96
C THR A 172 -10.53 -29.75 -3.09
N PRO A 173 -11.58 -30.17 -2.35
CA PRO A 173 -12.30 -29.26 -1.46
C PRO A 173 -11.41 -28.83 -0.30
N TRP A 174 -11.56 -27.56 0.13
CA TRP A 174 -10.94 -27.08 1.35
C TRP A 174 -11.57 -27.79 2.56
N ARG A 175 -10.72 -28.41 3.35
CA ARG A 175 -11.08 -29.04 4.63
C ARG A 175 -10.15 -28.48 5.69
N GLY A 176 -10.48 -27.26 6.18
CA GLY A 176 -9.75 -26.56 7.24
C GLY A 176 -9.67 -27.33 8.54
#